data_aa0d4b50cee8104fa99a3b480ff39c6f
#
_entry.id   aa0d4b50cee8104fa99a3b480ff39c6f
#
_cell.length_a   1.000
_cell.length_b   1.000
_cell.length_c   1.000
_cell.angle_alpha   90.00
_cell.angle_beta   90.00
_cell.angle_gamma   90.00
#
_symmetry.space_group_name_H-M   'P 1'
#
loop_
_entity.id
_entity.type
_entity.pdbx_description
1 polymer ?
#
loop_
_entity_poly.entity_id
_entity_poly.type
_entity_poly.pdbx_seq_one_letter_code
_entity_poly.pdbx_strand_id
1 'polypeptide(L)'
;VYVNSLEVANGVNSANNTYAGKWAGKKYSAVPDSLIQLKSSDIKAYYNSHKNMFKQTPSRALSYVVFEVSPTDDDMLALEKSVAEVGAQFAATEELKSFVRANRNGKIADNYVSAKQLSEEEAKALLDGATYGPVLKNNEWTMARALDTKIVPDSMGIRHIVLPYTQEALADSLLTVLKGGADFAQVAAQYSVYDATAANGGEVGVRPFSAFSGEFAAALANAKTGDIVKIASGDAIQLMQVYRADKPSKHVQVASITYPVEASAATRRDIHNQAGTFSVNAKGSVEAYNEAASAAAVTPRI
;
A
#
# COMPACT_ATOMS: atom_id res chain seq x y z
N VAL A 1 8.73 61.72 6.66
CA VAL A 1 7.33 62.19 6.54
C VAL A 1 7.34 63.66 6.88
N TYR A 2 7.06 64.54 5.91
CA TYR A 2 6.95 65.97 6.15
C TYR A 2 5.55 66.27 6.65
N VAL A 3 5.41 66.61 7.91
CA VAL A 3 4.13 67.03 8.51
C VAL A 3 4.12 68.56 8.45
N ASN A 4 3.15 69.11 7.74
CA ASN A 4 3.01 70.57 7.63
C ASN A 4 2.20 71.15 8.81
N SER A 5 2.30 72.46 9.02
CA SER A 5 1.66 73.14 10.15
C SER A 5 0.11 73.04 10.09
N LEU A 6 -0.46 72.89 8.91
CA LEU A 6 -1.92 72.73 8.71
C LEU A 6 -2.39 71.33 9.14
N GLU A 7 -1.58 70.31 8.86
CA GLU A 7 -1.87 68.94 9.32
C GLU A 7 -1.79 68.82 10.84
N VAL A 8 -0.78 69.47 11.44
CA VAL A 8 -0.69 69.55 12.90
C VAL A 8 -1.89 70.29 13.50
N ALA A 9 -2.28 71.43 12.95
CA ALA A 9 -3.43 72.18 13.43
C ALA A 9 -4.73 71.40 13.28
N ASN A 10 -4.94 70.71 12.13
CA ASN A 10 -6.08 69.85 11.91
C ASN A 10 -6.12 68.65 12.86
N GLY A 11 -4.98 68.03 13.11
CA GLY A 11 -4.83 66.94 14.06
C GLY A 11 -5.18 67.37 15.49
N VAL A 12 -4.66 68.51 15.93
CA VAL A 12 -4.98 69.05 17.26
C VAL A 12 -6.45 69.46 17.37
N ASN A 13 -7.01 70.11 16.36
CA ASN A 13 -8.42 70.47 16.35
C ASN A 13 -9.35 69.23 16.36
N SER A 14 -9.01 68.20 15.56
CA SER A 14 -9.77 66.98 15.53
C SER A 14 -9.71 66.21 16.86
N ALA A 15 -8.54 66.22 17.54
CA ALA A 15 -8.38 65.58 18.84
C ALA A 15 -9.10 66.31 19.98
N ASN A 16 -9.23 67.61 19.87
CA ASN A 16 -9.86 68.47 20.90
C ASN A 16 -11.34 68.75 20.65
N ASN A 17 -11.86 68.45 19.45
CA ASN A 17 -13.27 68.64 19.17
C ASN A 17 -14.08 67.52 19.85
N THR A 18 -14.91 67.92 20.78
CA THR A 18 -15.89 67.02 21.41
C THR A 18 -17.30 67.34 20.89
N TYR A 19 -18.02 66.32 20.48
CA TYR A 19 -19.39 66.43 20.07
C TYR A 19 -20.29 65.79 21.12
N ALA A 20 -21.22 66.51 21.64
CA ALA A 20 -22.27 66.01 22.52
C ALA A 20 -23.54 65.76 21.70
N GLY A 21 -24.00 64.54 21.72
CA GLY A 21 -25.20 64.14 21.02
C GLY A 21 -26.07 63.20 21.85
N LYS A 22 -27.34 63.21 21.62
CA LYS A 22 -28.25 62.19 22.15
C LYS A 22 -28.60 61.25 21.01
N TRP A 23 -28.42 59.95 21.23
CA TRP A 23 -28.91 58.98 20.25
C TRP A 23 -29.92 58.06 20.94
N ALA A 24 -30.89 57.62 20.19
CA ALA A 24 -31.86 56.58 20.58
C ALA A 24 -31.76 55.43 19.65
N GLY A 25 -31.64 54.25 20.18
CA GLY A 25 -31.56 53.02 19.38
C GLY A 25 -32.46 51.94 19.96
N LYS A 26 -33.09 51.20 19.07
CA LYS A 26 -33.81 49.99 19.44
C LYS A 26 -33.22 48.79 18.72
N LYS A 27 -32.83 47.80 19.47
CA LYS A 27 -32.29 46.56 18.86
C LYS A 27 -33.39 45.80 18.14
N TYR A 28 -33.12 45.28 16.97
CA TYR A 28 -34.06 44.43 16.20
C TYR A 28 -34.51 43.24 17.05
N SER A 29 -33.63 42.63 17.87
CA SER A 29 -33.95 41.55 18.78
C SER A 29 -34.96 41.91 19.87
N ALA A 30 -35.29 43.19 20.08
CA ALA A 30 -36.31 43.63 21.01
C ALA A 30 -37.73 43.62 20.37
N VAL A 31 -37.85 43.23 19.13
CA VAL A 31 -39.11 43.02 18.41
C VAL A 31 -39.31 41.52 18.24
N PRO A 32 -40.25 40.90 18.94
CA PRO A 32 -40.52 39.46 18.80
C PRO A 32 -40.96 39.16 17.32
N ASP A 33 -40.44 38.07 16.77
CA ASP A 33 -40.80 37.61 15.41
C ASP A 33 -42.29 37.34 15.25
N SER A 34 -43.00 37.00 16.36
CA SER A 34 -44.43 36.79 16.40
C SER A 34 -45.28 38.03 16.06
N LEU A 35 -44.70 39.22 16.16
CA LEU A 35 -45.34 40.48 15.79
C LEU A 35 -45.16 40.84 14.28
N ILE A 36 -44.32 40.09 13.60
CA ILE A 36 -43.99 40.36 12.17
C ILE A 36 -44.77 39.37 11.28
N GLN A 37 -45.77 39.85 10.59
CA GLN A 37 -46.49 39.06 9.59
C GLN A 37 -45.93 39.33 8.22
N LEU A 38 -45.15 38.38 7.66
CA LEU A 38 -44.63 38.43 6.29
C LEU A 38 -45.73 37.99 5.33
N LYS A 39 -46.04 38.85 4.36
CA LYS A 39 -46.91 38.49 3.22
C LYS A 39 -46.08 37.98 2.07
N SER A 40 -46.65 37.12 1.24
CA SER A 40 -45.98 36.63 0.03
C SER A 40 -45.49 37.76 -0.89
N SER A 41 -46.17 38.91 -0.87
CA SER A 41 -45.75 40.12 -1.57
C SER A 41 -44.42 40.69 -1.09
N ASP A 42 -44.17 40.63 0.24
CA ASP A 42 -42.98 41.18 0.86
C ASP A 42 -41.77 40.31 0.54
N ILE A 43 -41.95 38.98 0.60
CA ILE A 43 -40.95 37.99 0.19
C ILE A 43 -40.59 38.18 -1.30
N LYS A 44 -41.60 38.36 -2.15
CA LYS A 44 -41.38 38.57 -3.59
C LYS A 44 -40.69 39.91 -3.89
N ALA A 45 -41.04 40.98 -3.17
CA ALA A 45 -40.36 42.26 -3.28
C ALA A 45 -38.90 42.20 -2.86
N TYR A 46 -38.60 41.54 -1.72
CA TYR A 46 -37.24 41.32 -1.25
C TYR A 46 -36.42 40.49 -2.23
N TYR A 47 -36.97 39.37 -2.71
CA TYR A 47 -36.31 38.54 -3.71
C TYR A 47 -35.97 39.34 -4.98
N ASN A 48 -36.94 40.15 -5.48
CA ASN A 48 -36.74 40.93 -6.70
C ASN A 48 -35.65 42.01 -6.54
N SER A 49 -35.56 42.63 -5.37
CA SER A 49 -34.55 43.67 -5.09
C SER A 49 -33.16 43.05 -4.81
N HIS A 50 -33.10 41.75 -4.42
CA HIS A 50 -31.86 41.07 -4.05
C HIS A 50 -31.54 39.85 -4.92
N LYS A 51 -32.02 39.80 -6.15
CA LYS A 51 -31.84 38.65 -7.07
C LYS A 51 -30.41 38.16 -7.19
N ASN A 52 -29.44 39.07 -7.12
CA ASN A 52 -28.02 38.70 -7.22
C ASN A 52 -27.53 37.86 -6.02
N MET A 53 -28.15 38.04 -4.84
CA MET A 53 -27.82 37.22 -3.64
C MET A 53 -28.34 35.78 -3.76
N PHE A 54 -29.41 35.59 -4.55
CA PHE A 54 -30.03 34.27 -4.75
C PHE A 54 -29.61 33.60 -6.07
N LYS A 55 -28.65 34.20 -6.78
CA LYS A 55 -28.13 33.61 -8.00
C LYS A 55 -27.33 32.36 -7.68
N GLN A 56 -27.86 31.22 -8.06
CA GLN A 56 -27.18 29.94 -7.90
C GLN A 56 -26.23 29.67 -9.08
N THR A 57 -25.11 29.06 -8.81
CA THR A 57 -24.25 28.51 -9.85
C THR A 57 -24.99 27.36 -10.56
N PRO A 58 -24.81 27.19 -11.88
CA PRO A 58 -25.38 26.05 -12.58
C PRO A 58 -24.98 24.76 -11.93
N SER A 59 -25.91 23.95 -11.51
CA SER A 59 -25.68 22.64 -10.91
C SER A 59 -26.46 21.57 -11.68
N ARG A 60 -26.00 20.35 -11.60
CA ARG A 60 -26.66 19.17 -12.14
C ARG A 60 -26.65 18.08 -11.09
N ALA A 61 -27.76 17.42 -10.89
CA ALA A 61 -27.82 16.17 -10.17
C ALA A 61 -27.44 15.04 -11.15
N LEU A 62 -26.54 14.17 -10.71
CA LEU A 62 -26.15 12.98 -11.46
C LEU A 62 -26.71 11.77 -10.75
N SER A 63 -27.36 10.90 -11.48
CA SER A 63 -27.73 9.56 -11.00
C SER A 63 -26.98 8.52 -11.81
N TYR A 64 -26.51 7.48 -11.14
CA TYR A 64 -25.78 6.39 -11.76
C TYR A 64 -26.20 5.03 -11.21
N VAL A 65 -25.96 3.97 -11.97
CA VAL A 65 -26.11 2.59 -11.54
C VAL A 65 -24.75 1.88 -11.59
N VAL A 66 -24.59 0.88 -10.75
CA VAL A 66 -23.38 0.05 -10.71
C VAL A 66 -23.76 -1.39 -11.07
N PHE A 67 -23.08 -1.94 -12.05
CA PHE A 67 -23.12 -3.36 -12.39
C PHE A 67 -21.92 -4.02 -11.74
N GLU A 68 -22.12 -4.68 -10.60
CA GLU A 68 -21.05 -5.32 -9.85
C GLU A 68 -20.64 -6.61 -10.55
N VAL A 69 -19.32 -6.77 -10.76
CA VAL A 69 -18.75 -7.98 -11.34
C VAL A 69 -18.25 -8.86 -10.20
N SER A 70 -19.06 -9.86 -9.83
CA SER A 70 -18.72 -10.85 -8.82
C SER A 70 -18.69 -12.25 -9.43
N PRO A 71 -17.86 -13.17 -8.92
CA PRO A 71 -17.89 -14.56 -9.36
C PRO A 71 -19.27 -15.18 -9.05
N THR A 72 -19.77 -15.98 -9.98
CA THR A 72 -20.98 -16.78 -9.79
C THR A 72 -20.65 -18.10 -9.09
N ASP A 73 -21.68 -18.83 -8.63
CA ASP A 73 -21.50 -20.17 -8.06
C ASP A 73 -20.88 -21.13 -9.08
N ASP A 74 -21.24 -21.00 -10.36
CA ASP A 74 -20.63 -21.77 -11.45
C ASP A 74 -19.15 -21.44 -11.65
N ASP A 75 -18.78 -20.15 -11.54
CA ASP A 75 -17.37 -19.73 -11.59
C ASP A 75 -16.58 -20.33 -10.43
N MET A 76 -17.13 -20.31 -9.23
CA MET A 76 -16.51 -20.87 -8.03
C MET A 76 -16.33 -22.38 -8.15
N LEU A 77 -17.35 -23.10 -8.60
CA LEU A 77 -17.30 -24.56 -8.79
C LEU A 77 -16.27 -24.96 -9.86
N ALA A 78 -16.25 -24.24 -10.99
CA ALA A 78 -15.29 -24.47 -12.06
C ALA A 78 -13.85 -24.20 -11.59
N LEU A 79 -13.63 -23.13 -10.81
CA LEU A 79 -12.33 -22.82 -10.22
C LEU A 79 -11.90 -23.90 -9.22
N GLU A 80 -12.77 -24.31 -8.30
CA GLU A 80 -12.50 -25.36 -7.32
C GLU A 80 -12.04 -26.66 -7.98
N LYS A 81 -12.77 -27.10 -9.02
CA LYS A 81 -12.39 -28.28 -9.79
C LYS A 81 -11.02 -28.15 -10.43
N SER A 82 -10.75 -27.01 -11.07
CA SER A 82 -9.44 -26.74 -11.69
C SER A 82 -8.31 -26.71 -10.66
N VAL A 83 -8.56 -26.08 -9.51
CA VAL A 83 -7.60 -26.00 -8.40
C VAL A 83 -7.32 -27.39 -7.81
N ALA A 84 -8.33 -28.23 -7.66
CA ALA A 84 -8.16 -29.61 -7.19
C ALA A 84 -7.29 -30.45 -8.15
N GLU A 85 -7.54 -30.33 -9.47
CA GLU A 85 -6.74 -31.01 -10.49
C GLU A 85 -5.28 -30.56 -10.49
N VAL A 86 -5.04 -29.25 -10.46
CA VAL A 86 -3.68 -28.69 -10.36
C VAL A 86 -3.05 -29.07 -9.03
N GLY A 87 -3.78 -29.05 -7.93
CA GLY A 87 -3.30 -29.44 -6.61
C GLY A 87 -2.80 -30.88 -6.55
N ALA A 88 -3.53 -31.81 -7.18
CA ALA A 88 -3.10 -33.21 -7.28
C ALA A 88 -1.78 -33.36 -8.07
N GLN A 89 -1.65 -32.64 -9.20
CA GLN A 89 -0.42 -32.63 -9.99
C GLN A 89 0.74 -31.96 -9.24
N PHE A 90 0.46 -30.85 -8.57
CA PHE A 90 1.45 -30.11 -7.75
C PHE A 90 1.97 -30.96 -6.60
N ALA A 91 1.12 -31.75 -5.96
CA ALA A 91 1.53 -32.66 -4.90
C ALA A 91 2.39 -33.82 -5.40
N ALA A 92 2.10 -34.35 -6.60
CA ALA A 92 2.74 -35.54 -7.17
C ALA A 92 4.02 -35.22 -7.97
N THR A 93 4.22 -33.98 -8.43
CA THR A 93 5.37 -33.66 -9.30
C THR A 93 6.70 -33.81 -8.59
N GLU A 94 7.69 -34.44 -9.25
CA GLU A 94 9.07 -34.48 -8.84
C GLU A 94 9.81 -33.20 -9.30
N GLU A 95 9.40 -32.62 -10.43
CA GLU A 95 10.00 -31.43 -11.03
C GLU A 95 9.30 -30.12 -10.55
N LEU A 96 9.25 -29.93 -9.22
CA LEU A 96 8.49 -28.86 -8.59
C LEU A 96 8.83 -27.46 -9.15
N LYS A 97 10.11 -27.17 -9.35
CA LYS A 97 10.57 -25.86 -9.84
C LYS A 97 10.06 -25.57 -11.27
N SER A 98 10.15 -26.57 -12.14
CA SER A 98 9.68 -26.48 -13.52
C SER A 98 8.17 -26.37 -13.60
N PHE A 99 7.45 -27.17 -12.79
CA PHE A 99 6.00 -27.14 -12.68
C PHE A 99 5.47 -25.76 -12.25
N VAL A 100 6.04 -25.20 -11.17
CA VAL A 100 5.61 -23.90 -10.66
C VAL A 100 5.93 -22.77 -11.65
N ARG A 101 7.09 -22.82 -12.33
CA ARG A 101 7.43 -21.82 -13.35
C ARG A 101 6.57 -21.89 -14.61
N ALA A 102 6.10 -23.07 -14.98
CA ALA A 102 5.18 -23.27 -16.10
C ALA A 102 3.74 -22.81 -15.77
N ASN A 103 3.39 -22.72 -14.50
CA ASN A 103 2.08 -22.26 -14.08
C ASN A 103 2.06 -20.73 -14.02
N ARG A 104 1.07 -20.12 -14.68
CA ARG A 104 0.88 -18.65 -14.71
C ARG A 104 0.82 -18.02 -13.31
N ASN A 105 0.27 -18.75 -12.37
CA ASN A 105 0.06 -18.30 -10.99
C ASN A 105 1.12 -18.84 -10.02
N GLY A 106 2.17 -19.46 -10.57
CA GLY A 106 3.24 -20.04 -9.79
C GLY A 106 4.26 -18.99 -9.33
N LYS A 107 4.70 -19.12 -8.09
CA LYS A 107 5.72 -18.28 -7.47
C LYS A 107 6.72 -19.13 -6.70
N ILE A 108 8.00 -18.83 -6.88
CA ILE A 108 9.08 -19.39 -6.09
C ILE A 108 9.67 -18.25 -5.27
N ALA A 109 9.69 -18.39 -3.95
CA ALA A 109 10.33 -17.41 -3.08
C ALA A 109 11.86 -17.49 -3.23
N ASP A 110 12.52 -16.33 -3.28
CA ASP A 110 13.99 -16.27 -3.34
C ASP A 110 14.63 -16.35 -1.97
N ASN A 111 13.82 -16.31 -0.90
CA ASN A 111 14.25 -16.32 0.50
C ASN A 111 13.81 -17.60 1.21
N TYR A 112 14.38 -17.82 2.40
CA TYR A 112 14.04 -18.91 3.30
C TYR A 112 13.27 -18.35 4.50
N VAL A 113 12.13 -18.97 4.81
CA VAL A 113 11.26 -18.59 5.91
C VAL A 113 11.26 -19.63 7.02
N SER A 114 11.20 -19.19 8.27
CA SER A 114 11.08 -20.06 9.44
C SER A 114 9.62 -20.38 9.77
N ALA A 115 9.38 -21.35 10.65
CA ALA A 115 8.05 -21.67 11.16
C ALA A 115 7.32 -20.44 11.74
N LYS A 116 8.04 -19.48 12.33
CA LYS A 116 7.46 -18.27 12.93
C LYS A 116 6.84 -17.30 11.93
N GLN A 117 7.19 -17.46 10.65
CA GLN A 117 6.73 -16.59 9.55
C GLN A 117 5.61 -17.23 8.72
N LEU A 118 5.20 -18.44 9.06
CA LEU A 118 4.17 -19.23 8.43
C LEU A 118 2.99 -19.41 9.38
N SER A 119 1.81 -19.72 8.88
CA SER A 119 0.73 -20.20 9.73
C SER A 119 1.12 -21.59 10.30
N GLU A 120 0.48 -21.99 11.38
CA GLU A 120 0.78 -23.29 12.03
C GLU A 120 0.60 -24.47 11.07
N GLU A 121 -0.45 -24.43 10.26
CA GLU A 121 -0.76 -25.46 9.25
C GLU A 121 0.29 -25.50 8.12
N GLU A 122 0.68 -24.31 7.61
CA GLU A 122 1.74 -24.19 6.61
C GLU A 122 3.09 -24.66 7.15
N ALA A 123 3.44 -24.20 8.34
CA ALA A 123 4.70 -24.59 8.98
C ALA A 123 4.79 -26.10 9.15
N LYS A 124 3.71 -26.73 9.65
CA LYS A 124 3.66 -28.18 9.81
C LYS A 124 3.84 -28.90 8.48
N ALA A 125 3.09 -28.53 7.45
CA ALA A 125 3.17 -29.18 6.14
C ALA A 125 4.55 -28.98 5.49
N LEU A 126 5.01 -27.73 5.38
CA LEU A 126 6.21 -27.39 4.62
C LEU A 126 7.51 -27.87 5.32
N LEU A 127 7.58 -27.80 6.65
CA LEU A 127 8.73 -28.26 7.38
C LEU A 127 8.84 -29.80 7.42
N ASP A 128 7.72 -30.50 7.32
CA ASP A 128 7.67 -31.97 7.22
C ASP A 128 7.84 -32.46 5.77
N GLY A 129 7.98 -31.56 4.80
CA GLY A 129 8.15 -31.88 3.38
C GLY A 129 6.85 -32.27 2.68
N ALA A 130 5.71 -32.00 3.30
CA ALA A 130 4.38 -32.27 2.73
C ALA A 130 3.89 -31.07 1.88
N THR A 131 2.82 -31.31 1.14
CA THR A 131 2.10 -30.25 0.43
C THR A 131 1.09 -29.58 1.36
N TYR A 132 1.11 -28.25 1.40
CA TYR A 132 0.07 -27.44 2.01
C TYR A 132 -0.99 -27.12 0.97
N GLY A 133 -2.25 -27.31 1.32
CA GLY A 133 -3.37 -26.99 0.43
C GLY A 133 -3.62 -27.99 -0.68
N PRO A 134 -4.51 -27.65 -1.65
CA PRO A 134 -5.13 -26.33 -1.82
C PRO A 134 -6.10 -25.95 -0.70
N VAL A 135 -6.00 -24.71 -0.21
CA VAL A 135 -6.85 -24.14 0.86
C VAL A 135 -7.38 -22.80 0.40
N LEU A 136 -8.68 -22.58 0.60
CA LEU A 136 -9.32 -21.28 0.34
C LEU A 136 -9.21 -20.38 1.58
N LYS A 137 -8.46 -19.28 1.45
CA LYS A 137 -8.35 -18.22 2.47
C LYS A 137 -8.42 -16.85 1.80
N ASN A 138 -9.15 -15.92 2.40
CA ASN A 138 -9.24 -14.53 1.91
C ASN A 138 -9.61 -14.41 0.43
N ASN A 139 -10.55 -15.25 -0.02
CA ASN A 139 -10.99 -15.30 -1.42
C ASN A 139 -9.90 -15.73 -2.42
N GLU A 140 -8.93 -16.52 -1.97
CA GLU A 140 -7.81 -17.00 -2.76
C GLU A 140 -7.52 -18.47 -2.40
N TRP A 141 -7.42 -19.33 -3.42
CA TRP A 141 -6.93 -20.70 -3.26
C TRP A 141 -5.41 -20.70 -3.25
N THR A 142 -4.81 -21.25 -2.22
CA THR A 142 -3.35 -21.33 -2.10
C THR A 142 -2.90 -22.76 -1.89
N MET A 143 -1.85 -23.15 -2.59
CA MET A 143 -1.10 -24.39 -2.37
C MET A 143 0.39 -24.09 -2.34
N ALA A 144 1.13 -24.80 -1.50
CA ALA A 144 2.55 -24.58 -1.32
C ALA A 144 3.32 -25.88 -1.01
N ARG A 145 4.58 -25.94 -1.42
CA ARG A 145 5.57 -26.98 -1.06
C ARG A 145 6.92 -26.36 -0.77
N ALA A 146 7.70 -27.02 0.06
CA ALA A 146 9.10 -26.69 0.25
C ALA A 146 9.88 -27.09 -1.01
N LEU A 147 10.56 -26.11 -1.64
CA LEU A 147 11.47 -26.35 -2.76
C LEU A 147 12.87 -26.74 -2.25
N ASP A 148 13.32 -26.10 -1.18
CA ASP A 148 14.59 -26.36 -0.51
C ASP A 148 14.46 -26.10 0.99
N THR A 149 15.34 -26.70 1.77
CA THR A 149 15.35 -26.60 3.23
C THR A 149 16.76 -26.34 3.73
N LYS A 150 16.91 -25.36 4.63
CA LYS A 150 18.17 -25.03 5.28
C LYS A 150 18.03 -24.91 6.79
N ILE A 151 19.10 -25.22 7.50
CA ILE A 151 19.22 -24.94 8.94
C ILE A 151 20.05 -23.66 9.07
N VAL A 152 19.40 -22.54 9.36
CA VAL A 152 20.00 -21.21 9.42
C VAL A 152 19.48 -20.44 10.63
N PRO A 153 20.18 -19.39 11.11
CA PRO A 153 19.71 -18.56 12.22
C PRO A 153 18.35 -17.94 11.92
N ASP A 154 17.46 -17.85 12.92
CA ASP A 154 16.17 -17.17 12.77
C ASP A 154 16.32 -15.69 12.43
N SER A 155 17.31 -15.04 13.07
CA SER A 155 17.71 -13.66 12.76
C SER A 155 19.20 -13.45 12.94
N MET A 156 19.72 -12.42 12.28
CA MET A 156 21.12 -12.02 12.34
C MET A 156 21.24 -10.52 12.50
N GLY A 157 22.13 -10.08 13.40
CA GLY A 157 22.59 -8.70 13.50
C GLY A 157 23.80 -8.51 12.60
N ILE A 158 23.71 -7.58 11.66
CA ILE A 158 24.75 -7.37 10.64
C ILE A 158 25.16 -5.90 10.54
N ARG A 159 26.42 -5.69 10.18
CA ARG A 159 26.98 -4.44 9.68
C ARG A 159 27.49 -4.67 8.28
N HIS A 160 27.52 -3.63 7.45
CA HIS A 160 28.06 -3.74 6.10
C HIS A 160 28.94 -2.55 5.71
N ILE A 161 29.87 -2.82 4.79
CA ILE A 161 30.64 -1.84 4.05
C ILE A 161 30.32 -2.07 2.59
N VAL A 162 29.80 -1.07 1.92
CA VAL A 162 29.41 -1.14 0.50
C VAL A 162 30.48 -0.43 -0.32
N LEU A 163 30.99 -1.12 -1.34
CA LEU A 163 32.01 -0.63 -2.26
C LEU A 163 31.50 -0.82 -3.70
N PRO A 164 31.89 0.07 -4.64
CA PRO A 164 31.65 -0.19 -6.06
C PRO A 164 32.34 -1.46 -6.51
N TYR A 165 31.75 -2.20 -7.43
CA TYR A 165 32.31 -3.44 -7.98
C TYR A 165 33.72 -3.25 -8.55
N THR A 166 34.02 -2.06 -9.12
CA THR A 166 35.33 -1.68 -9.64
C THR A 166 36.45 -1.64 -8.58
N GLN A 167 36.10 -1.65 -7.30
CA GLN A 167 37.06 -1.60 -6.19
C GLN A 167 37.27 -2.96 -5.51
N GLU A 168 37.25 -4.05 -6.27
CA GLU A 168 37.40 -5.40 -5.72
C GLU A 168 38.71 -5.60 -4.97
N ALA A 169 39.84 -5.10 -5.49
CA ALA A 169 41.14 -5.18 -4.82
C ALA A 169 41.15 -4.44 -3.46
N LEU A 170 40.44 -3.32 -3.37
CA LEU A 170 40.25 -2.61 -2.10
C LEU A 170 39.40 -3.42 -1.14
N ALA A 171 38.30 -4.04 -1.60
CA ALA A 171 37.46 -4.90 -0.79
C ALA A 171 38.24 -6.07 -0.18
N ASP A 172 39.11 -6.72 -0.95
CA ASP A 172 39.96 -7.81 -0.48
C ASP A 172 41.01 -7.36 0.57
N SER A 173 41.58 -6.17 0.35
CA SER A 173 42.50 -5.56 1.32
C SER A 173 41.79 -5.23 2.62
N LEU A 174 40.59 -4.60 2.55
CA LEU A 174 39.78 -4.27 3.72
C LEU A 174 39.31 -5.53 4.46
N LEU A 175 38.89 -6.56 3.73
CA LEU A 175 38.50 -7.82 4.31
C LEU A 175 39.66 -8.45 5.14
N THR A 176 40.89 -8.39 4.62
CA THR A 176 42.08 -8.88 5.32
C THR A 176 42.35 -8.08 6.59
N VAL A 177 42.30 -6.77 6.52
CA VAL A 177 42.50 -5.85 7.64
C VAL A 177 41.43 -6.06 8.72
N LEU A 178 40.18 -6.18 8.32
CA LEU A 178 39.04 -6.43 9.22
C LEU A 178 39.13 -7.81 9.90
N LYS A 179 39.54 -8.84 9.18
CA LYS A 179 39.82 -10.17 9.77
C LYS A 179 41.01 -10.14 10.71
N GLY A 180 41.91 -9.19 10.53
CA GLY A 180 43.03 -8.89 11.43
C GLY A 180 42.65 -8.15 12.71
N GLY A 181 41.37 -7.82 12.89
CA GLY A 181 40.83 -7.16 14.09
C GLY A 181 40.69 -5.63 14.02
N ALA A 182 40.80 -5.04 12.85
CA ALA A 182 40.50 -3.61 12.70
C ALA A 182 39.04 -3.30 13.07
N ASP A 183 38.81 -2.06 13.54
CA ASP A 183 37.47 -1.59 13.91
C ASP A 183 36.59 -1.46 12.68
N PHE A 184 35.57 -2.31 12.61
CA PHE A 184 34.62 -2.34 11.49
C PHE A 184 33.90 -1.01 11.30
N ALA A 185 33.53 -0.32 12.38
CA ALA A 185 32.80 0.94 12.31
C ALA A 185 33.66 2.07 11.73
N GLN A 186 34.93 2.11 12.08
CA GLN A 186 35.85 3.11 11.50
C GLN A 186 36.09 2.87 10.02
N VAL A 187 36.28 1.60 9.61
CA VAL A 187 36.46 1.24 8.22
C VAL A 187 35.19 1.54 7.42
N ALA A 188 33.99 1.26 7.99
CA ALA A 188 32.72 1.56 7.33
C ALA A 188 32.56 3.08 7.12
N ALA A 189 32.82 3.89 8.12
CA ALA A 189 32.72 5.34 8.03
C ALA A 189 33.70 5.93 6.99
N GLN A 190 34.87 5.30 6.79
CA GLN A 190 35.90 5.79 5.89
C GLN A 190 35.70 5.34 4.44
N TYR A 191 35.23 4.13 4.20
CA TYR A 191 35.27 3.50 2.87
C TYR A 191 33.90 3.14 2.29
N SER A 192 32.83 3.04 3.10
CA SER A 192 31.51 2.67 2.59
C SER A 192 30.92 3.82 1.76
N VAL A 193 30.47 3.49 0.56
CA VAL A 193 29.77 4.47 -0.31
C VAL A 193 28.25 4.54 -0.02
N TYR A 194 27.76 3.78 0.96
CA TYR A 194 26.35 3.80 1.34
C TYR A 194 26.15 4.71 2.56
N ASP A 195 25.92 5.98 2.31
CA ASP A 195 25.83 7.05 3.31
C ASP A 195 24.85 6.78 4.45
N ALA A 196 23.74 6.07 4.14
CA ALA A 196 22.70 5.78 5.13
C ALA A 196 23.20 4.98 6.34
N THR A 197 24.25 4.16 6.18
CA THR A 197 24.83 3.34 7.25
C THR A 197 26.30 3.66 7.53
N ALA A 198 27.02 4.25 6.59
CA ALA A 198 28.45 4.52 6.71
C ALA A 198 28.80 5.29 7.99
N ALA A 199 28.14 6.43 8.22
CA ALA A 199 28.34 7.29 9.38
C ALA A 199 27.95 6.60 10.72
N ASN A 200 27.13 5.57 10.66
CA ASN A 200 26.71 4.78 11.82
C ASN A 200 27.43 3.42 11.93
N GLY A 201 28.68 3.38 11.47
CA GLY A 201 29.54 2.18 11.57
C GLY A 201 29.08 0.99 10.71
N GLY A 202 28.33 1.26 9.64
CA GLY A 202 27.79 0.23 8.75
C GLY A 202 26.59 -0.51 9.31
N GLU A 203 25.97 -0.07 10.40
CA GLU A 203 24.90 -0.79 11.11
C GLU A 203 23.65 -0.95 10.26
N VAL A 204 23.27 -2.21 9.99
CA VAL A 204 22.03 -2.60 9.32
C VAL A 204 20.96 -3.03 10.34
N GLY A 205 21.43 -3.46 11.51
CA GLY A 205 20.61 -3.94 12.60
C GLY A 205 20.28 -5.44 12.52
N VAL A 206 19.40 -5.88 13.40
CA VAL A 206 18.95 -7.27 13.45
C VAL A 206 17.86 -7.48 12.39
N ARG A 207 18.07 -8.46 11.52
CA ARG A 207 17.14 -8.84 10.45
C ARG A 207 16.78 -10.31 10.54
N PRO A 208 15.52 -10.69 10.25
CA PRO A 208 15.19 -12.11 10.10
C PRO A 208 15.97 -12.67 8.90
N PHE A 209 16.34 -13.96 8.95
CA PHE A 209 17.08 -14.58 7.85
C PHE A 209 16.33 -14.49 6.50
N SER A 210 15.02 -14.47 6.53
CA SER A 210 14.16 -14.27 5.35
C SER A 210 14.33 -12.92 4.64
N ALA A 211 14.99 -11.94 5.27
CA ALA A 211 15.34 -10.67 4.62
C ALA A 211 16.51 -10.82 3.62
N PHE A 212 17.22 -11.94 3.68
CA PHE A 212 18.33 -12.24 2.77
C PHE A 212 17.88 -13.20 1.68
N SER A 213 18.24 -12.89 0.45
CA SER A 213 17.92 -13.71 -0.73
C SER A 213 19.16 -13.89 -1.61
N GLY A 214 19.12 -14.84 -2.54
CA GLY A 214 20.19 -15.05 -3.52
C GLY A 214 21.56 -15.26 -2.88
N GLU A 215 22.51 -14.46 -3.32
CA GLU A 215 23.92 -14.52 -2.90
C GLU A 215 24.11 -14.17 -1.42
N PHE A 216 23.29 -13.26 -0.88
CA PHE A 216 23.31 -12.90 0.53
C PHE A 216 22.90 -14.07 1.41
N ALA A 217 21.78 -14.71 1.09
CA ALA A 217 21.33 -15.90 1.84
C ALA A 217 22.34 -17.05 1.75
N ALA A 218 22.98 -17.23 0.60
CA ALA A 218 24.00 -18.27 0.42
C ALA A 218 25.24 -18.00 1.26
N ALA A 219 25.75 -16.77 1.27
CA ALA A 219 26.95 -16.39 2.01
C ALA A 219 26.73 -16.38 3.53
N LEU A 220 25.54 -15.96 3.98
CA LEU A 220 25.21 -15.83 5.40
C LEU A 220 24.69 -17.13 6.03
N ALA A 221 24.28 -18.12 5.25
CA ALA A 221 23.66 -19.36 5.76
C ALA A 221 24.53 -20.10 6.81
N ASN A 222 25.85 -20.09 6.65
CA ASN A 222 26.82 -20.75 7.53
C ASN A 222 27.61 -19.76 8.38
N ALA A 223 27.36 -18.46 8.27
CA ALA A 223 28.10 -17.43 8.98
C ALA A 223 27.75 -17.43 10.48
N LYS A 224 28.76 -17.28 11.30
CA LYS A 224 28.69 -17.25 12.78
C LYS A 224 28.94 -15.82 13.27
N THR A 225 28.57 -15.57 14.51
CA THR A 225 28.94 -14.34 15.19
C THR A 225 30.46 -14.14 15.14
N GLY A 226 30.88 -12.99 14.65
CA GLY A 226 32.27 -12.60 14.41
C GLY A 226 32.72 -12.75 12.96
N ASP A 227 32.04 -13.53 12.14
CA ASP A 227 32.42 -13.73 10.74
C ASP A 227 32.22 -12.46 9.91
N ILE A 228 33.14 -12.29 8.95
CA ILE A 228 33.05 -11.25 7.93
C ILE A 228 33.07 -11.92 6.55
N VAL A 229 32.02 -11.73 5.78
CA VAL A 229 31.86 -12.32 4.45
C VAL A 229 31.88 -11.22 3.37
N LYS A 230 32.52 -11.53 2.23
CA LYS A 230 32.49 -10.69 1.02
C LYS A 230 31.39 -11.21 0.09
N ILE A 231 30.52 -10.34 -0.33
CA ILE A 231 29.40 -10.65 -1.23
C ILE A 231 29.45 -9.66 -2.39
N ALA A 232 29.52 -10.16 -3.63
CA ALA A 232 29.37 -9.36 -4.82
C ALA A 232 27.95 -9.52 -5.33
N SER A 233 27.23 -8.43 -5.48
CA SER A 233 25.85 -8.44 -5.98
C SER A 233 25.57 -7.19 -6.79
N GLY A 234 25.19 -7.37 -8.08
CA GLY A 234 25.02 -6.28 -9.01
C GLY A 234 26.29 -5.46 -9.18
N ASP A 235 26.18 -4.14 -9.06
CA ASP A 235 27.30 -3.21 -9.25
C ASP A 235 28.07 -2.91 -7.94
N ALA A 236 27.85 -3.69 -6.88
CA ALA A 236 28.43 -3.47 -5.58
C ALA A 236 29.09 -4.72 -4.98
N ILE A 237 30.10 -4.48 -4.17
CA ILE A 237 30.68 -5.47 -3.25
C ILE A 237 30.33 -5.07 -1.84
N GLN A 238 29.86 -6.01 -1.04
CA GLN A 238 29.55 -5.79 0.36
C GLN A 238 30.43 -6.66 1.25
N LEU A 239 31.09 -6.04 2.21
CA LEU A 239 31.74 -6.75 3.32
C LEU A 239 30.74 -6.73 4.47
N MET A 240 30.22 -7.90 4.85
CA MET A 240 29.19 -8.01 5.88
C MET A 240 29.77 -8.70 7.11
N GLN A 241 29.69 -8.04 8.26
CA GLN A 241 30.03 -8.60 9.56
C GLN A 241 28.77 -9.07 10.27
N VAL A 242 28.78 -10.32 10.72
CA VAL A 242 27.75 -10.86 11.60
C VAL A 242 28.16 -10.61 13.05
N TYR A 243 27.51 -9.67 13.74
CA TYR A 243 27.79 -9.40 15.14
C TYR A 243 26.87 -10.14 16.10
N ARG A 244 25.76 -10.69 15.58
CA ARG A 244 24.81 -11.53 16.31
C ARG A 244 24.20 -12.57 15.37
N ALA A 245 24.07 -13.80 15.84
CA ALA A 245 23.28 -14.83 15.17
C ALA A 245 22.42 -15.54 16.22
N ASP A 246 21.14 -15.70 15.94
CA ASP A 246 20.22 -16.46 16.79
C ASP A 246 20.48 -17.97 16.63
N LYS A 247 19.83 -18.78 17.49
CA LYS A 247 19.93 -20.23 17.39
C LYS A 247 19.38 -20.68 16.03
N PRO A 248 20.14 -21.51 15.29
CA PRO A 248 19.67 -22.03 14.01
C PRO A 248 18.40 -22.87 14.14
N SER A 249 17.50 -22.71 13.21
CA SER A 249 16.28 -23.49 13.05
C SER A 249 16.07 -23.89 11.59
N LYS A 250 15.12 -24.78 11.35
CA LYS A 250 14.78 -25.22 10.00
C LYS A 250 13.99 -24.13 9.28
N HIS A 251 14.47 -23.74 8.11
CA HIS A 251 13.85 -22.78 7.21
C HIS A 251 13.56 -23.43 5.86
N VAL A 252 12.53 -22.98 5.17
CA VAL A 252 12.13 -23.50 3.86
C VAL A 252 12.08 -22.40 2.82
N GLN A 253 12.52 -22.73 1.62
CA GLN A 253 12.25 -21.95 0.42
C GLN A 253 10.90 -22.43 -0.15
N VAL A 254 9.93 -21.54 -0.28
CA VAL A 254 8.57 -21.90 -0.63
C VAL A 254 8.31 -21.75 -2.13
N ALA A 255 7.77 -22.81 -2.73
CA ALA A 255 7.16 -22.77 -4.04
C ALA A 255 5.64 -22.82 -3.85
N SER A 256 4.90 -21.89 -4.42
CA SER A 256 3.45 -21.73 -4.24
C SER A 256 2.74 -21.48 -5.56
N ILE A 257 1.45 -21.83 -5.59
CA ILE A 257 0.53 -21.47 -6.67
C ILE A 257 -0.73 -20.91 -6.00
N THR A 258 -1.21 -19.75 -6.49
CA THR A 258 -2.33 -19.03 -5.90
C THR A 258 -3.38 -18.71 -6.97
N TYR A 259 -4.64 -19.04 -6.73
CA TYR A 259 -5.74 -18.75 -7.64
C TYR A 259 -6.74 -17.82 -6.93
N PRO A 260 -6.81 -16.53 -7.31
CA PRO A 260 -7.84 -15.64 -6.78
C PRO A 260 -9.22 -16.07 -7.28
N VAL A 261 -10.23 -15.95 -6.41
CA VAL A 261 -11.62 -16.17 -6.76
C VAL A 261 -12.14 -14.93 -7.48
N GLU A 262 -12.20 -14.99 -8.79
CA GLU A 262 -12.63 -13.89 -9.66
C GLU A 262 -13.74 -14.36 -10.60
N ALA A 263 -14.58 -13.40 -11.04
CA ALA A 263 -15.54 -13.68 -12.09
C ALA A 263 -14.87 -14.15 -13.37
N SER A 264 -15.42 -15.16 -14.02
CA SER A 264 -14.90 -15.67 -15.28
C SER A 264 -15.02 -14.66 -16.42
N ALA A 265 -14.33 -14.91 -17.52
CA ALA A 265 -14.47 -14.09 -18.73
C ALA A 265 -15.92 -14.13 -19.30
N ALA A 266 -16.65 -15.22 -19.09
CA ALA A 266 -18.04 -15.34 -19.47
C ALA A 266 -18.92 -14.43 -18.62
N THR A 267 -18.80 -14.52 -17.29
CA THR A 267 -19.54 -13.68 -16.34
C THR A 267 -19.26 -12.19 -16.57
N ARG A 268 -17.99 -11.80 -16.75
CA ARG A 268 -17.62 -10.41 -17.07
C ARG A 268 -18.27 -9.91 -18.35
N ARG A 269 -18.31 -10.75 -19.39
CA ARG A 269 -18.95 -10.41 -20.67
C ARG A 269 -20.45 -10.25 -20.51
N ASP A 270 -21.11 -11.14 -19.75
CA ASP A 270 -22.55 -11.07 -19.52
C ASP A 270 -22.94 -9.81 -18.75
N ILE A 271 -22.20 -9.45 -17.70
CA ILE A 271 -22.40 -8.20 -16.96
C ILE A 271 -22.16 -6.99 -17.85
N HIS A 272 -21.14 -7.01 -18.70
CA HIS A 272 -20.87 -5.94 -19.67
C HIS A 272 -22.01 -5.79 -20.67
N ASN A 273 -22.59 -6.90 -21.17
CA ASN A 273 -23.73 -6.88 -22.07
C ASN A 273 -24.97 -6.32 -21.38
N GLN A 274 -25.22 -6.67 -20.11
CA GLN A 274 -26.33 -6.11 -19.32
C GLN A 274 -26.16 -4.59 -19.16
N ALA A 275 -24.96 -4.14 -18.81
CA ALA A 275 -24.66 -2.69 -18.71
C ALA A 275 -24.80 -1.98 -20.06
N GLY A 276 -24.41 -2.62 -21.15
CA GLY A 276 -24.61 -2.12 -22.52
C GLY A 276 -26.09 -1.96 -22.88
N THR A 277 -26.90 -2.98 -22.60
CA THR A 277 -28.35 -2.96 -22.79
C THR A 277 -29.01 -1.88 -21.95
N PHE A 278 -28.63 -1.76 -20.68
CA PHE A 278 -29.09 -0.67 -19.82
C PHE A 278 -28.77 0.70 -20.43
N SER A 279 -27.50 0.90 -20.86
CA SER A 279 -27.07 2.18 -21.46
C SER A 279 -27.86 2.56 -22.71
N VAL A 280 -28.32 1.61 -23.50
CA VAL A 280 -29.17 1.86 -24.66
C VAL A 280 -30.58 2.27 -24.23
N ASN A 281 -31.16 1.53 -23.26
CA ASN A 281 -32.56 1.69 -22.84
C ASN A 281 -32.75 2.93 -21.93
N ALA A 282 -31.72 3.33 -21.19
CA ALA A 282 -31.75 4.47 -20.25
C ALA A 282 -31.65 5.86 -20.93
N LYS A 283 -31.63 5.91 -22.28
CA LYS A 283 -31.46 7.18 -23.02
C LYS A 283 -32.77 7.94 -23.16
N GLY A 284 -32.67 9.26 -23.09
CA GLY A 284 -33.71 10.20 -23.52
C GLY A 284 -34.47 10.84 -22.38
N SER A 285 -34.80 10.14 -21.29
CA SER A 285 -35.53 10.76 -20.17
C SER A 285 -35.18 10.08 -18.83
N VAL A 286 -35.57 10.73 -17.73
CA VAL A 286 -35.42 10.17 -16.37
C VAL A 286 -36.34 8.96 -16.19
N GLU A 287 -37.50 8.95 -16.82
CA GLU A 287 -38.44 7.82 -16.79
C GLU A 287 -37.81 6.60 -17.45
N ALA A 288 -37.27 6.74 -18.66
CA ALA A 288 -36.59 5.66 -19.38
C ALA A 288 -35.39 5.12 -18.58
N TYR A 289 -34.65 5.99 -17.91
CA TYR A 289 -33.58 5.60 -17.02
C TYR A 289 -34.09 4.73 -15.83
N ASN A 290 -35.16 5.16 -15.17
CA ASN A 290 -35.74 4.44 -14.04
C ASN A 290 -36.37 3.10 -14.46
N GLU A 291 -37.04 3.05 -15.62
CA GLU A 291 -37.55 1.81 -16.18
C GLU A 291 -36.43 0.83 -16.53
N ALA A 292 -35.37 1.30 -17.17
CA ALA A 292 -34.20 0.48 -17.48
C ALA A 292 -33.50 -0.02 -16.21
N ALA A 293 -33.41 0.80 -15.14
CA ALA A 293 -32.84 0.40 -13.86
C ALA A 293 -33.66 -0.70 -13.18
N SER A 294 -35.00 -0.57 -13.23
CA SER A 294 -35.93 -1.59 -12.71
C SER A 294 -35.82 -2.91 -13.49
N ALA A 295 -35.77 -2.81 -14.84
CA ALA A 295 -35.64 -3.99 -15.71
C ALA A 295 -34.31 -4.74 -15.53
N ALA A 296 -33.22 -3.99 -15.22
CA ALA A 296 -31.90 -4.55 -14.94
C ALA A 296 -31.71 -4.97 -13.46
N ALA A 297 -32.72 -4.77 -12.61
CA ALA A 297 -32.67 -5.01 -11.15
C ALA A 297 -31.51 -4.29 -10.45
N VAL A 298 -31.16 -3.08 -10.92
CA VAL A 298 -30.11 -2.25 -10.33
C VAL A 298 -30.72 -1.01 -9.66
N THR A 299 -30.10 -0.59 -8.53
CA THR A 299 -30.60 0.54 -7.76
C THR A 299 -29.87 1.82 -8.18
N PRO A 300 -30.60 2.88 -8.64
CA PRO A 300 -29.99 4.19 -8.88
C PRO A 300 -29.38 4.80 -7.62
N ARG A 301 -28.20 5.38 -7.75
CA ARG A 301 -27.48 6.12 -6.72
C ARG A 301 -27.38 7.59 -7.15
N ILE A 302 -27.39 8.52 -6.17
CA ILE A 302 -27.29 9.97 -6.39
C ILE A 302 -26.02 10.47 -5.69
#